data_14dd49a8fa6bcc68ec5d2674360bf01f
#
_entry.id   14dd49a8fa6bcc68ec5d2674360bf01f
#
_cell.length_a   1.000
_cell.length_b   1.000
_cell.length_c   1.000
_cell.angle_alpha   90.00
_cell.angle_beta   90.00
_cell.angle_gamma   90.00
#
_symmetry.space_group_name_H-M   'P 1'
#
loop_
_entity.id
_entity.type
_entity.pdbx_description
1 polymer ?
#
loop_
_entity_poly.entity_id
_entity_poly.type
_entity_poly.pdbx_seq_one_letter_code
_entity_poly.pdbx_strand_id
1 'polypeptide(L)'
;MKILLFAAAFGLAAGYQAGSAPAGQAAPPASPAQPAPAPPATPTAQPTPSAAPLPDADPALWVVRDTDTTVYLFGTFHLLDGRPWFNDEVRTAFDASDELVLEAIIPENPASLAPLIQSYAIDRSGRKLPDRLSAGDRAALVRALAPLGAPANAFDSFKPWFVSLTLTVTAAQRLGISSNNGPETILSQAARARQMRIGELEGMEWQIRLFDSMTDEQQMEQLRETLRNLDRMPRTLAPMLAAWSEGDVNQLRRIVNASGGDSPAIHRLIYTNRNANWARWIRERMARPGTVFIAVGAAHLAGTDNVQSQLRRLGFRATRVPHVETAH
;
A
#
# COMPACT_ATOMS: atom_id res chain seq x y z
N MET A 1 2.81 8.88 7.26
CA MET A 1 1.47 8.36 6.96
C MET A 1 1.09 8.41 5.50
N LYS A 2 1.60 9.35 4.74
CA LYS A 2 1.47 9.39 3.26
C LYS A 2 2.03 8.14 2.57
N ILE A 3 2.96 7.44 3.21
CA ILE A 3 3.52 6.14 2.77
C ILE A 3 2.46 5.03 2.69
N LEU A 4 1.38 5.09 3.48
CA LEU A 4 0.29 4.10 3.41
C LEU A 4 -0.44 4.12 2.05
N LEU A 5 -0.47 5.27 1.40
CA LEU A 5 -1.01 5.42 0.05
C LEU A 5 -0.03 4.93 -1.04
N PHE A 6 1.21 4.58 -0.66
CA PHE A 6 2.27 4.05 -1.52
C PHE A 6 2.64 2.59 -1.19
N ALA A 7 2.09 2.02 -0.14
CA ALA A 7 2.55 0.74 0.43
C ALA A 7 2.11 -0.51 -0.34
N ALA A 8 1.35 -0.39 -1.43
CA ALA A 8 0.84 -1.54 -2.18
C ALA A 8 1.95 -2.47 -2.70
N ALA A 9 3.12 -1.92 -3.00
CA ALA A 9 4.20 -2.64 -3.62
C ALA A 9 5.00 -3.54 -2.66
N PHE A 10 4.85 -3.40 -1.35
CA PHE A 10 5.78 -3.97 -0.39
C PHE A 10 5.12 -4.93 0.61
N GLY A 11 4.42 -5.94 0.12
CA GLY A 11 4.03 -7.11 0.92
C GLY A 11 5.21 -7.88 1.55
N LEU A 12 6.40 -7.31 1.50
CA LEU A 12 7.70 -7.90 1.86
C LEU A 12 8.00 -7.95 3.35
N ALA A 13 7.22 -7.25 4.18
CA ALA A 13 7.49 -7.26 5.63
C ALA A 13 7.24 -8.62 6.30
N ALA A 14 6.46 -9.50 5.68
CA ALA A 14 6.12 -10.81 6.25
C ALA A 14 7.17 -11.91 5.98
N GLY A 15 8.13 -11.69 5.10
CA GLY A 15 9.09 -12.72 4.65
C GLY A 15 10.50 -12.65 5.24
N TYR A 16 10.85 -11.57 5.93
CA TYR A 16 12.17 -11.48 6.56
C TYR A 16 12.16 -12.15 7.94
N GLN A 17 12.02 -13.47 7.98
CA GLN A 17 12.41 -14.23 9.15
C GLN A 17 13.94 -14.23 9.20
N ALA A 18 14.48 -13.65 10.24
CA ALA A 18 15.91 -13.73 10.55
C ALA A 18 16.39 -15.17 10.40
N GLY A 19 17.46 -15.34 9.64
CA GLY A 19 18.03 -16.64 9.32
C GLY A 19 18.12 -17.55 10.55
N SER A 20 17.56 -18.74 10.41
CA SER A 20 17.65 -19.83 11.37
C SER A 20 19.11 -20.11 11.73
N ALA A 21 19.41 -20.05 13.01
CA ALA A 21 20.67 -20.53 13.56
C ALA A 21 20.87 -22.01 13.21
N PRO A 22 22.11 -22.49 13.06
CA PRO A 22 22.38 -23.86 12.69
C PRO A 22 21.91 -24.81 13.80
N ALA A 23 21.20 -25.84 13.37
CA ALA A 23 20.82 -26.97 14.23
C ALA A 23 22.08 -27.68 14.77
N GLY A 24 22.30 -27.58 16.04
CA GLY A 24 23.35 -28.30 16.75
C GLY A 24 22.76 -29.24 17.79
N GLN A 25 23.14 -30.51 17.64
CA GLN A 25 23.12 -31.59 18.61
C GLN A 25 21.84 -32.41 18.79
N ALA A 26 21.97 -33.66 18.34
CA ALA A 26 21.05 -34.75 18.59
C ALA A 26 20.99 -35.09 20.10
N ALA A 27 19.77 -35.26 20.61
CA ALA A 27 19.51 -35.78 21.94
C ALA A 27 19.61 -37.32 21.98
N PRO A 28 20.01 -37.94 23.11
CA PRO A 28 20.10 -39.37 23.25
C PRO A 28 18.72 -40.04 23.30
N PRO A 29 18.66 -41.40 23.03
CA PRO A 29 17.39 -42.09 22.91
C PRO A 29 16.67 -42.20 24.27
N ALA A 30 15.36 -41.93 24.25
CA ALA A 30 14.49 -42.04 25.40
C ALA A 30 14.09 -43.52 25.69
N SER A 31 14.05 -43.87 26.97
CA SER A 31 13.49 -45.11 27.51
C SER A 31 11.98 -45.23 27.26
N PRO A 32 11.41 -46.46 27.23
CA PRO A 32 9.99 -46.66 26.90
C PRO A 32 9.07 -46.04 27.95
N ALA A 33 8.12 -45.25 27.52
CA ALA A 33 7.13 -44.56 28.32
C ALA A 33 5.97 -45.48 28.74
N GLN A 34 5.53 -45.36 29.98
CA GLN A 34 4.26 -45.90 30.48
C GLN A 34 3.08 -45.20 29.81
N PRO A 35 1.95 -45.88 29.63
CA PRO A 35 0.75 -45.26 29.07
C PRO A 35 0.19 -44.17 29.99
N ALA A 36 0.01 -42.97 29.41
CA ALA A 36 -0.58 -41.83 30.08
C ALA A 36 -2.09 -41.99 30.26
N PRO A 37 -2.69 -41.45 31.34
CA PRO A 37 -4.12 -41.40 31.51
C PRO A 37 -4.79 -40.52 30.43
N ALA A 38 -6.02 -40.89 30.03
CA ALA A 38 -6.78 -40.20 29.01
C ALA A 38 -6.97 -38.72 29.37
N PRO A 39 -6.85 -37.80 28.38
CA PRO A 39 -7.03 -36.39 28.65
C PRO A 39 -8.50 -36.08 28.99
N PRO A 40 -8.77 -35.11 29.87
CA PRO A 40 -10.11 -34.64 30.16
C PRO A 40 -10.76 -34.04 28.88
N ALA A 41 -12.07 -34.27 28.74
CA ALA A 41 -12.86 -33.79 27.61
C ALA A 41 -12.63 -32.28 27.41
N THR A 42 -12.20 -31.90 26.22
CA THR A 42 -12.00 -30.50 25.80
C THR A 42 -13.36 -29.79 25.90
N PRO A 43 -13.44 -28.64 26.56
CA PRO A 43 -14.65 -27.82 26.53
C PRO A 43 -14.97 -27.47 25.08
N THR A 44 -16.19 -27.72 24.65
CA THR A 44 -16.70 -27.30 23.35
C THR A 44 -16.52 -25.78 23.24
N ALA A 45 -15.64 -25.34 22.34
CA ALA A 45 -15.42 -23.93 22.08
C ALA A 45 -16.78 -23.34 21.63
N GLN A 46 -17.30 -22.39 22.42
CA GLN A 46 -18.45 -21.58 21.97
C GLN A 46 -18.04 -20.86 20.69
N PRO A 47 -18.91 -20.82 19.66
CA PRO A 47 -18.62 -20.08 18.45
C PRO A 47 -18.39 -18.61 18.84
N THR A 48 -17.23 -18.10 18.53
CA THR A 48 -16.91 -16.66 18.64
C THR A 48 -17.99 -15.90 17.86
N PRO A 49 -18.61 -14.85 18.42
CA PRO A 49 -19.58 -14.05 17.69
C PRO A 49 -18.94 -13.62 16.37
N SER A 50 -19.56 -13.95 15.25
CA SER A 50 -19.15 -13.44 13.94
C SER A 50 -19.18 -11.92 14.02
N ALA A 51 -18.05 -11.27 13.74
CA ALA A 51 -18.01 -9.82 13.64
C ALA A 51 -19.07 -9.38 12.60
N ALA A 52 -19.81 -8.31 12.90
CA ALA A 52 -20.75 -7.74 11.94
C ALA A 52 -20.03 -7.47 10.62
N PRO A 53 -20.67 -7.72 9.46
CA PRO A 53 -20.08 -7.43 8.17
C PRO A 53 -19.68 -5.95 8.11
N LEU A 54 -18.50 -5.69 7.53
CA LEU A 54 -18.04 -4.31 7.31
C LEU A 54 -18.97 -3.62 6.32
N PRO A 55 -19.26 -2.31 6.52
CA PRO A 55 -20.09 -1.56 5.58
C PRO A 55 -19.44 -1.53 4.20
N ASP A 56 -20.29 -1.54 3.19
CA ASP A 56 -19.88 -1.34 1.81
C ASP A 56 -19.22 0.02 1.60
N ALA A 57 -18.39 0.14 0.59
CA ALA A 57 -17.66 1.35 0.29
C ALA A 57 -17.89 1.78 -1.15
N ASP A 58 -18.12 3.09 -1.35
CA ASP A 58 -18.40 3.75 -2.61
C ASP A 58 -17.26 4.72 -3.00
N PRO A 59 -16.07 4.19 -3.28
CA PRO A 59 -14.90 5.01 -3.55
C PRO A 59 -15.04 5.81 -4.84
N ALA A 60 -14.29 6.89 -4.92
CA ALA A 60 -14.35 7.81 -6.03
C ALA A 60 -13.88 7.21 -7.36
N LEU A 61 -14.70 7.34 -8.40
CA LEU A 61 -14.40 6.98 -9.78
C LEU A 61 -14.61 8.17 -10.70
N TRP A 62 -13.72 8.37 -11.69
CA TRP A 62 -13.84 9.38 -12.74
C TRP A 62 -13.74 8.75 -14.11
N VAL A 63 -14.22 9.48 -15.11
CA VAL A 63 -14.14 9.08 -16.50
C VAL A 63 -13.66 10.24 -17.37
N VAL A 64 -12.73 9.93 -18.28
CA VAL A 64 -12.33 10.75 -19.42
C VAL A 64 -12.77 10.02 -20.68
N ARG A 65 -13.49 10.69 -21.58
CA ARG A 65 -13.97 10.05 -22.80
C ARG A 65 -13.98 11.02 -23.98
N ASP A 66 -13.83 10.47 -25.16
CA ASP A 66 -14.11 11.12 -26.43
C ASP A 66 -15.03 10.23 -27.29
N THR A 67 -14.90 10.27 -28.61
CA THR A 67 -15.79 9.55 -29.52
C THR A 67 -15.62 8.04 -29.55
N ASP A 68 -14.42 7.54 -29.31
CA ASP A 68 -14.06 6.11 -29.44
C ASP A 68 -13.18 5.55 -28.30
N THR A 69 -12.81 6.40 -27.35
CA THR A 69 -11.95 6.02 -26.22
C THR A 69 -12.59 6.41 -24.88
N THR A 70 -12.50 5.50 -23.93
CA THR A 70 -12.91 5.74 -22.53
C THR A 70 -11.78 5.36 -21.60
N VAL A 71 -11.42 6.26 -20.68
CA VAL A 71 -10.45 6.00 -19.60
C VAL A 71 -11.13 6.25 -18.26
N TYR A 72 -11.30 5.21 -17.47
CA TYR A 72 -11.71 5.30 -16.07
C TYR A 72 -10.51 5.56 -15.18
N LEU A 73 -10.66 6.40 -14.16
CA LEU A 73 -9.66 6.71 -13.16
C LEU A 73 -10.23 6.35 -11.80
N PHE A 74 -9.70 5.32 -11.19
CA PHE A 74 -10.11 4.81 -9.89
C PHE A 74 -9.07 5.13 -8.83
N GLY A 75 -9.52 5.69 -7.70
CA GLY A 75 -8.65 6.00 -6.57
C GLY A 75 -8.56 4.84 -5.60
N THR A 76 -7.41 4.20 -5.49
CA THR A 76 -7.18 3.05 -4.61
C THR A 76 -6.74 3.47 -3.21
N PHE A 77 -7.02 2.61 -2.24
CA PHE A 77 -6.41 2.62 -0.92
C PHE A 77 -5.65 1.31 -0.75
N HIS A 78 -4.35 1.35 -0.92
CA HIS A 78 -3.50 0.15 -1.12
C HIS A 78 -3.62 -0.94 -0.05
N LEU A 79 -4.02 -0.59 1.17
CA LEU A 79 -4.16 -1.50 2.30
C LEU A 79 -5.57 -1.38 2.86
N LEU A 80 -6.38 -2.43 2.78
CA LEU A 80 -7.76 -2.43 3.25
C LEU A 80 -8.03 -3.48 4.34
N ASP A 81 -9.13 -3.29 5.05
CA ASP A 81 -9.64 -4.15 6.12
C ASP A 81 -10.58 -5.26 5.62
N GLY A 82 -10.72 -5.40 4.30
CA GLY A 82 -11.59 -6.41 3.68
C GLY A 82 -13.05 -5.97 3.50
N ARG A 83 -13.34 -4.65 3.67
CA ARG A 83 -14.67 -4.13 3.34
C ARG A 83 -14.99 -4.32 1.86
N PRO A 84 -16.25 -4.58 1.49
CA PRO A 84 -16.69 -4.62 0.10
C PRO A 84 -16.52 -3.23 -0.54
N TRP A 85 -16.09 -3.18 -1.78
CA TRP A 85 -15.92 -1.93 -2.55
C TRP A 85 -15.95 -2.17 -4.06
N PHE A 86 -15.75 -3.42 -4.50
CA PHE A 86 -15.69 -3.79 -5.91
C PHE A 86 -17.08 -4.18 -6.41
N ASN A 87 -17.94 -3.22 -6.50
CA ASN A 87 -19.39 -3.30 -6.78
C ASN A 87 -19.83 -2.15 -7.68
N ASP A 88 -21.10 -2.09 -7.98
CA ASP A 88 -21.82 -1.00 -8.63
C ASP A 88 -21.05 -0.36 -9.82
N GLU A 89 -20.84 0.94 -9.79
CA GLU A 89 -20.17 1.66 -10.87
C GLU A 89 -18.70 1.26 -11.04
N VAL A 90 -18.00 0.88 -9.96
CA VAL A 90 -16.60 0.46 -10.05
C VAL A 90 -16.50 -0.85 -10.83
N ARG A 91 -17.35 -1.83 -10.49
CA ARG A 91 -17.42 -3.10 -11.22
C ARG A 91 -17.89 -2.89 -12.65
N THR A 92 -18.94 -2.09 -12.85
CA THR A 92 -19.46 -1.79 -14.19
C THR A 92 -18.38 -1.19 -15.09
N ALA A 93 -17.62 -0.21 -14.58
CA ALA A 93 -16.53 0.42 -15.32
C ALA A 93 -15.39 -0.56 -15.62
N PHE A 94 -15.01 -1.38 -14.61
CA PHE A 94 -14.00 -2.40 -14.80
C PHE A 94 -14.42 -3.46 -15.82
N ASP A 95 -15.67 -3.94 -15.73
CA ASP A 95 -16.19 -4.97 -16.62
C ASP A 95 -16.34 -4.47 -18.09
N ALA A 96 -16.56 -3.17 -18.29
CA ALA A 96 -16.57 -2.53 -19.60
C ALA A 96 -15.16 -2.26 -20.17
N SER A 97 -14.09 -2.54 -19.42
CA SER A 97 -12.72 -2.21 -19.83
C SER A 97 -12.00 -3.38 -20.49
N ASP A 98 -11.15 -3.06 -21.47
CA ASP A 98 -10.30 -3.99 -22.21
C ASP A 98 -8.93 -4.17 -21.57
N GLU A 99 -8.55 -3.23 -20.69
CA GLU A 99 -7.22 -3.14 -20.11
C GLU A 99 -7.30 -2.56 -18.69
N LEU A 100 -6.60 -3.19 -17.74
CA LEU A 100 -6.30 -2.66 -16.42
C LEU A 100 -4.91 -2.02 -16.45
N VAL A 101 -4.77 -0.80 -15.95
CA VAL A 101 -3.48 -0.13 -15.79
C VAL A 101 -3.29 0.27 -14.33
N LEU A 102 -2.20 -0.17 -13.73
CA LEU A 102 -1.82 0.11 -12.35
C LEU A 102 -0.68 1.13 -12.29
N GLU A 103 -0.37 1.65 -11.12
CA GLU A 103 0.88 2.42 -10.94
C GLU A 103 2.10 1.55 -11.24
N ALA A 104 2.14 0.37 -10.64
CA ALA A 104 3.12 -0.68 -10.87
C ALA A 104 2.47 -2.06 -10.67
N ILE A 105 2.90 -3.04 -11.44
CA ILE A 105 2.41 -4.42 -11.33
C ILE A 105 3.08 -5.07 -10.11
N ILE A 106 2.24 -5.47 -9.15
CA ILE A 106 2.72 -6.23 -7.98
C ILE A 106 2.96 -7.68 -8.42
N PRO A 107 4.18 -8.22 -8.24
CA PRO A 107 4.45 -9.60 -8.60
C PRO A 107 3.68 -10.55 -7.69
N GLU A 108 3.21 -11.66 -8.25
CA GLU A 108 2.48 -12.70 -7.50
C GLU A 108 3.33 -13.32 -6.38
N ASN A 109 4.63 -13.45 -6.65
CA ASN A 109 5.60 -13.86 -5.64
C ASN A 109 6.38 -12.63 -5.14
N PRO A 110 6.06 -12.07 -3.96
CA PRO A 110 6.78 -10.93 -3.40
C PRO A 110 8.29 -11.17 -3.20
N ALA A 111 8.71 -12.43 -3.03
CA ALA A 111 10.14 -12.77 -2.88
C ALA A 111 10.95 -12.42 -4.14
N SER A 112 10.33 -12.30 -5.32
CA SER A 112 11.00 -11.85 -6.54
C SER A 112 11.53 -10.42 -6.46
N LEU A 113 11.04 -9.60 -5.51
CA LEU A 113 11.53 -8.26 -5.24
C LEU A 113 12.80 -8.22 -4.37
N ALA A 114 13.19 -9.35 -3.77
CA ALA A 114 14.35 -9.38 -2.87
C ALA A 114 15.65 -8.84 -3.51
N PRO A 115 16.00 -9.15 -4.78
CA PRO A 115 17.19 -8.57 -5.41
C PRO A 115 17.12 -7.04 -5.54
N LEU A 116 15.95 -6.49 -5.88
CA LEU A 116 15.74 -5.04 -5.96
C LEU A 116 15.91 -4.39 -4.58
N ILE A 117 15.33 -4.98 -3.55
CA ILE A 117 15.47 -4.48 -2.18
C ILE A 117 16.91 -4.52 -1.73
N GLN A 118 17.63 -5.61 -1.97
CA GLN A 118 19.06 -5.69 -1.65
C GLN A 118 19.89 -4.63 -2.39
N SER A 119 19.49 -4.28 -3.61
CA SER A 119 20.21 -3.27 -4.42
C SER A 119 19.99 -1.86 -3.90
N TYR A 120 18.77 -1.51 -3.50
CA TYR A 120 18.39 -0.13 -3.19
C TYR A 120 18.21 0.16 -1.70
N ALA A 121 17.75 -0.80 -0.89
CA ALA A 121 17.41 -0.58 0.51
C ALA A 121 18.58 -0.77 1.48
N ILE A 122 19.68 -1.40 1.06
CA ILE A 122 20.86 -1.59 1.92
C ILE A 122 21.75 -0.33 1.90
N ASP A 123 22.09 0.18 3.07
CA ASP A 123 23.09 1.23 3.23
C ASP A 123 24.50 0.62 3.19
N ARG A 124 25.19 0.86 2.09
CA ARG A 124 26.56 0.36 1.87
C ARG A 124 27.64 1.30 2.39
N SER A 125 27.27 2.39 3.05
CA SER A 125 28.24 3.35 3.61
C SER A 125 28.97 2.83 4.84
N GLY A 126 28.55 1.68 5.39
CA GLY A 126 29.08 1.11 6.64
C GLY A 126 28.54 1.76 7.92
N ARG A 127 27.72 2.79 7.80
CA ARG A 127 27.07 3.45 8.95
C ARG A 127 25.83 2.65 9.37
N LYS A 128 25.72 2.36 10.65
CA LYS A 128 24.51 1.71 11.18
C LYS A 128 23.40 2.73 11.38
N LEU A 129 22.18 2.35 11.05
CA LEU A 129 21.02 3.22 11.22
C LEU A 129 20.85 3.71 12.67
N PRO A 130 20.98 2.88 13.72
CA PRO A 130 20.84 3.34 15.11
C PRO A 130 21.84 4.45 15.51
N ASP A 131 23.03 4.47 14.89
CA ASP A 131 24.07 5.48 15.20
C ASP A 131 23.70 6.86 14.65
N ARG A 132 22.74 6.91 13.75
CA ARG A 132 22.22 8.13 13.08
C ARG A 132 20.97 8.68 13.76
N LEU A 133 20.41 7.94 14.71
CA LEU A 133 19.20 8.30 15.44
C LEU A 133 19.54 8.93 16.79
N SER A 134 18.71 9.88 17.24
CA SER A 134 18.75 10.35 18.62
C SER A 134 18.45 9.20 19.60
N ALA A 135 18.80 9.35 20.85
CA ALA A 135 18.47 8.34 21.87
C ALA A 135 16.97 8.06 21.95
N GLY A 136 16.14 9.12 21.81
CA GLY A 136 14.67 9.01 21.79
C GLY A 136 14.14 8.26 20.56
N ASP A 137 14.66 8.56 19.37
CA ASP A 137 14.25 7.90 18.13
C ASP A 137 14.71 6.43 18.10
N ARG A 138 15.90 6.15 18.63
CA ARG A 138 16.41 4.77 18.79
C ARG A 138 15.50 3.96 19.71
N ALA A 139 15.11 4.52 20.84
CA ALA A 139 14.17 3.88 21.75
C ALA A 139 12.80 3.67 21.08
N ALA A 140 12.33 4.62 20.26
CA ALA A 140 11.11 4.48 19.49
C ALA A 140 11.21 3.37 18.44
N LEU A 141 12.35 3.24 17.75
CA LEU A 141 12.60 2.15 16.80
C LEU A 141 12.54 0.78 17.51
N VAL A 142 13.21 0.63 18.65
CA VAL A 142 13.18 -0.61 19.45
C VAL A 142 11.75 -0.96 19.87
N ARG A 143 10.97 0.02 20.34
CA ARG A 143 9.55 -0.19 20.68
C ARG A 143 8.73 -0.61 19.47
N ALA A 144 9.00 -0.05 18.29
CA ALA A 144 8.30 -0.42 17.05
C ALA A 144 8.63 -1.84 16.59
N LEU A 145 9.85 -2.33 16.85
CA LEU A 145 10.29 -3.67 16.48
C LEU A 145 9.79 -4.75 17.44
N ALA A 146 9.64 -4.44 18.73
CA ALA A 146 9.27 -5.42 19.76
C ALA A 146 7.98 -6.20 19.42
N PRO A 147 6.89 -5.57 18.98
CA PRO A 147 5.67 -6.28 18.59
C PRO A 147 5.83 -7.17 17.34
N LEU A 148 6.91 -7.00 16.57
CA LEU A 148 7.21 -7.79 15.39
C LEU A 148 8.07 -9.01 15.70
N GLY A 149 8.50 -9.16 16.96
CA GLY A 149 9.49 -10.17 17.35
C GLY A 149 10.86 -9.97 16.69
N ALA A 150 11.10 -8.79 16.10
CA ALA A 150 12.34 -8.50 15.40
C ALA A 150 13.42 -8.05 16.39
N PRO A 151 14.68 -8.51 16.23
CA PRO A 151 15.78 -8.08 17.09
C PRO A 151 16.07 -6.58 16.88
N ALA A 152 16.60 -5.93 17.91
CA ALA A 152 16.88 -4.49 17.90
C ALA A 152 17.81 -4.04 16.75
N ASN A 153 18.62 -4.95 16.22
CA ASN A 153 19.56 -4.72 15.12
C ASN A 153 19.01 -5.14 13.73
N ALA A 154 17.75 -5.51 13.63
CA ALA A 154 17.14 -6.00 12.37
C ALA A 154 17.32 -5.05 11.19
N PHE A 155 17.40 -3.76 11.47
CA PHE A 155 17.50 -2.72 10.44
C PHE A 155 18.84 -1.96 10.44
N ASP A 156 19.88 -2.47 11.10
CA ASP A 156 21.16 -1.78 11.18
C ASP A 156 21.73 -1.34 9.84
N SER A 157 21.60 -2.20 8.82
CA SER A 157 22.17 -1.99 7.49
C SER A 157 21.18 -1.42 6.47
N PHE A 158 19.98 -1.04 6.89
CA PHE A 158 18.98 -0.56 5.95
C PHE A 158 18.90 0.97 5.88
N LYS A 159 18.59 1.48 4.70
CA LYS A 159 18.30 2.90 4.49
C LYS A 159 17.02 3.33 5.22
N PRO A 160 16.94 4.57 5.71
CA PRO A 160 15.81 5.03 6.52
C PRO A 160 14.45 4.94 5.80
N TRP A 161 14.40 5.18 4.48
CA TRP A 161 13.17 5.08 3.72
C TRP A 161 12.55 3.68 3.76
N PHE A 162 13.39 2.65 3.66
CA PHE A 162 12.91 1.26 3.69
C PHE A 162 12.38 0.86 5.07
N VAL A 163 13.09 1.27 6.12
CA VAL A 163 12.66 1.04 7.51
C VAL A 163 11.32 1.73 7.79
N SER A 164 11.19 2.99 7.37
CA SER A 164 9.95 3.76 7.49
C SER A 164 8.77 3.05 6.82
N LEU A 165 8.96 2.59 5.59
CA LEU A 165 7.94 1.87 4.82
C LEU A 165 7.56 0.54 5.51
N THR A 166 8.56 -0.27 5.89
CA THR A 166 8.35 -1.56 6.55
C THR A 166 7.57 -1.42 7.85
N LEU A 167 7.97 -0.48 8.72
CA LEU A 167 7.26 -0.22 9.97
C LEU A 167 5.81 0.22 9.73
N THR A 168 5.59 1.06 8.73
CA THR A 168 4.25 1.55 8.39
C THR A 168 3.33 0.41 7.94
N VAL A 169 3.80 -0.42 6.99
CA VAL A 169 3.02 -1.56 6.48
C VAL A 169 2.73 -2.57 7.59
N THR A 170 3.74 -2.92 8.37
CA THR A 170 3.58 -3.91 9.45
C THR A 170 2.64 -3.42 10.55
N ALA A 171 2.70 -2.11 10.88
CA ALA A 171 1.77 -1.53 11.84
C ALA A 171 0.32 -1.55 11.31
N ALA A 172 0.10 -1.29 10.02
CA ALA A 172 -1.22 -1.39 9.39
C ALA A 172 -1.74 -2.84 9.39
N GLN A 173 -0.89 -3.82 9.07
CA GLN A 173 -1.25 -5.25 9.10
C GLN A 173 -1.72 -5.70 10.49
N ARG A 174 -1.11 -5.19 11.55
CA ARG A 174 -1.55 -5.47 12.94
C ARG A 174 -2.92 -4.90 13.28
N LEU A 175 -3.40 -3.93 12.50
CA LEU A 175 -4.76 -3.39 12.59
C LEU A 175 -5.75 -4.15 11.69
N GLY A 176 -5.36 -5.30 11.13
CA GLY A 176 -6.19 -6.06 10.20
C GLY A 176 -6.25 -5.50 8.79
N ILE A 177 -5.36 -4.53 8.46
CA ILE A 177 -5.33 -3.84 7.17
C ILE A 177 -4.20 -4.43 6.33
N SER A 178 -4.54 -4.95 5.16
CA SER A 178 -3.63 -5.74 4.34
C SER A 178 -3.69 -5.35 2.86
N SER A 179 -2.56 -5.49 2.17
CA SER A 179 -2.48 -5.38 0.72
C SER A 179 -3.23 -6.49 -0.01
N ASN A 180 -3.44 -7.65 0.64
CA ASN A 180 -4.24 -8.73 0.06
C ASN A 180 -5.71 -8.30 -0.15
N ASN A 181 -6.20 -7.38 0.66
CA ASN A 181 -7.53 -6.77 0.54
C ASN A 181 -7.49 -5.48 -0.30
N GLY A 182 -6.30 -5.03 -0.69
CA GLY A 182 -6.12 -3.80 -1.46
C GLY A 182 -6.68 -3.91 -2.88
N PRO A 183 -7.20 -2.80 -3.42
CA PRO A 183 -7.79 -2.76 -4.75
C PRO A 183 -6.88 -3.28 -5.85
N GLU A 184 -5.59 -2.98 -5.80
CA GLU A 184 -4.62 -3.44 -6.82
C GLU A 184 -4.56 -4.97 -6.89
N THR A 185 -4.57 -5.63 -5.74
CA THR A 185 -4.57 -7.10 -5.68
C THR A 185 -5.86 -7.67 -6.22
N ILE A 186 -7.01 -7.15 -5.79
CA ILE A 186 -8.33 -7.63 -6.20
C ILE A 186 -8.57 -7.38 -7.68
N LEU A 187 -8.26 -6.18 -8.20
CA LEU A 187 -8.38 -5.85 -9.63
C LEU A 187 -7.45 -6.69 -10.49
N SER A 188 -6.21 -6.92 -10.05
CA SER A 188 -5.27 -7.79 -10.77
C SER A 188 -5.76 -9.23 -10.86
N GLN A 189 -6.33 -9.79 -9.78
CA GLN A 189 -6.92 -11.12 -9.79
C GLN A 189 -8.13 -11.18 -10.73
N ALA A 190 -9.02 -10.19 -10.67
CA ALA A 190 -10.19 -10.10 -11.56
C ALA A 190 -9.78 -9.95 -13.03
N ALA A 191 -8.77 -9.14 -13.34
CA ALA A 191 -8.25 -8.94 -14.68
C ALA A 191 -7.64 -10.25 -15.24
N ARG A 192 -6.84 -10.97 -14.44
CA ARG A 192 -6.28 -12.28 -14.85
C ARG A 192 -7.36 -13.32 -15.09
N ALA A 193 -8.38 -13.39 -14.23
CA ALA A 193 -9.50 -14.32 -14.40
C ALA A 193 -10.26 -14.10 -15.72
N ARG A 194 -10.26 -12.86 -16.23
CA ARG A 194 -10.87 -12.48 -17.51
C ARG A 194 -9.89 -12.45 -18.69
N GLN A 195 -8.63 -12.81 -18.47
CA GLN A 195 -7.56 -12.67 -19.46
C GLN A 195 -7.41 -11.22 -20.00
N MET A 196 -7.80 -10.24 -19.19
CA MET A 196 -7.67 -8.82 -19.49
C MET A 196 -6.19 -8.43 -19.51
N ARG A 197 -5.79 -7.54 -20.40
CA ARG A 197 -4.42 -6.99 -20.39
C ARG A 197 -4.19 -6.20 -19.11
N ILE A 198 -3.00 -6.38 -18.52
CA ILE A 198 -2.57 -5.61 -17.36
C ILE A 198 -1.31 -4.83 -17.76
N GLY A 199 -1.39 -3.51 -17.66
CA GLY A 199 -0.29 -2.58 -17.89
C GLY A 199 0.08 -1.83 -16.62
N GLU A 200 1.16 -1.05 -16.71
CA GLU A 200 1.61 -0.19 -15.61
C GLU A 200 2.04 1.19 -16.12
N LEU A 201 1.88 2.21 -15.27
CA LEU A 201 2.27 3.60 -15.57
C LEU A 201 3.76 3.83 -15.30
N GLU A 202 4.33 3.09 -14.36
CA GLU A 202 5.70 3.24 -13.88
C GLU A 202 6.40 1.88 -13.89
N GLY A 203 6.55 1.24 -12.83
CA GLY A 203 7.19 -0.04 -12.63
C GLY A 203 7.75 -0.10 -11.23
N MET A 204 7.84 -1.30 -10.70
CA MET A 204 8.25 -1.52 -9.30
C MET A 204 9.64 -0.96 -9.02
N GLU A 205 10.60 -1.20 -9.90
CA GLU A 205 11.96 -0.68 -9.72
C GLU A 205 11.97 0.85 -9.74
N TRP A 206 11.18 1.47 -10.63
CA TRP A 206 11.08 2.92 -10.70
C TRP A 206 10.55 3.50 -9.38
N GLN A 207 9.53 2.90 -8.78
CA GLN A 207 9.00 3.34 -7.48
C GLN A 207 10.01 3.17 -6.35
N ILE A 208 10.74 2.06 -6.31
CA ILE A 208 11.82 1.85 -5.33
C ILE A 208 12.89 2.95 -5.48
N ARG A 209 13.32 3.22 -6.70
CA ARG A 209 14.31 4.27 -6.99
C ARG A 209 13.81 5.66 -6.62
N LEU A 210 12.51 5.92 -6.71
CA LEU A 210 11.92 7.18 -6.28
C LEU A 210 12.19 7.44 -4.80
N PHE A 211 11.95 6.46 -3.92
CA PHE A 211 12.25 6.56 -2.50
C PHE A 211 13.75 6.65 -2.23
N ASP A 212 14.54 5.89 -2.96
CA ASP A 212 16.00 5.88 -2.83
C ASP A 212 16.65 7.20 -3.29
N SER A 213 15.99 7.96 -4.18
CA SER A 213 16.47 9.25 -4.67
C SER A 213 16.32 10.41 -3.68
N MET A 214 15.58 10.21 -2.58
CA MET A 214 15.50 11.21 -1.51
C MET A 214 16.87 11.42 -0.86
N THR A 215 17.18 12.66 -0.47
CA THR A 215 18.41 12.92 0.29
C THR A 215 18.41 12.17 1.63
N ASP A 216 19.59 11.98 2.18
CA ASP A 216 19.76 11.32 3.48
C ASP A 216 18.95 11.99 4.59
N GLU A 217 18.93 13.34 4.61
CA GLU A 217 18.14 14.11 5.55
C GLU A 217 16.64 13.89 5.38
N GLN A 218 16.16 13.84 4.12
CA GLN A 218 14.76 13.60 3.82
C GLN A 218 14.32 12.21 4.27
N GLN A 219 15.14 11.20 4.01
CA GLN A 219 14.86 9.83 4.46
C GLN A 219 14.86 9.73 5.99
N MET A 220 15.82 10.36 6.66
CA MET A 220 15.89 10.40 8.12
C MET A 220 14.70 11.12 8.74
N GLU A 221 14.28 12.26 8.18
CA GLU A 221 13.11 12.98 8.70
C GLU A 221 11.83 12.15 8.51
N GLN A 222 11.68 11.48 7.37
CA GLN A 222 10.57 10.57 7.12
C GLN A 222 10.52 9.43 8.15
N LEU A 223 11.67 8.83 8.48
CA LEU A 223 11.74 7.78 9.49
C LEU A 223 11.35 8.33 10.88
N ARG A 224 11.88 9.50 11.27
CA ARG A 224 11.51 10.15 12.54
C ARG A 224 10.02 10.43 12.62
N GLU A 225 9.43 10.94 11.54
CA GLU A 225 7.98 11.18 11.46
C GLU A 225 7.21 9.87 11.61
N THR A 226 7.64 8.82 10.93
CA THR A 226 7.03 7.48 11.07
C THR A 226 7.07 7.02 12.52
N LEU A 227 8.24 7.04 13.16
CA LEU A 227 8.40 6.62 14.56
C LEU A 227 7.53 7.42 15.54
N ARG A 228 7.37 8.73 15.32
CA ARG A 228 6.49 9.58 16.14
C ARG A 228 4.99 9.27 15.99
N ASN A 229 4.60 8.76 14.82
CA ASN A 229 3.18 8.62 14.45
C ASN A 229 2.66 7.17 14.46
N LEU A 230 3.51 6.16 14.64
CA LEU A 230 3.07 4.75 14.63
C LEU A 230 1.94 4.48 15.64
N ASP A 231 2.08 4.96 16.89
CA ASP A 231 1.07 4.77 17.94
C ASP A 231 -0.25 5.52 17.65
N ARG A 232 -0.20 6.53 16.78
CA ARG A 232 -1.37 7.31 16.37
C ARG A 232 -2.02 6.78 15.10
N MET A 233 -1.41 5.77 14.46
CA MET A 233 -1.89 5.23 13.19
C MET A 233 -3.37 4.84 13.21
N PRO A 234 -3.92 4.15 14.23
CA PRO A 234 -5.34 3.81 14.26
C PRO A 234 -6.25 5.04 14.15
N ARG A 235 -5.89 6.14 14.84
CA ARG A 235 -6.67 7.38 14.87
C ARG A 235 -6.65 8.16 13.58
N THR A 236 -5.61 7.99 12.77
CA THR A 236 -5.45 8.69 11.50
C THR A 236 -5.91 7.86 10.31
N LEU A 237 -5.82 6.54 10.42
CA LEU A 237 -6.20 5.61 9.37
C LEU A 237 -7.71 5.49 9.23
N ALA A 238 -8.44 5.41 10.35
CA ALA A 238 -9.89 5.28 10.33
C ALA A 238 -10.61 6.44 9.58
N PRO A 239 -10.30 7.73 9.83
CA PRO A 239 -10.87 8.83 9.04
C PRO A 239 -10.48 8.80 7.55
N MET A 240 -9.29 8.29 7.20
CA MET A 240 -8.87 8.15 5.80
C MET A 240 -9.66 7.06 5.10
N LEU A 241 -9.86 5.92 5.76
CA LEU A 241 -10.67 4.82 5.24
C LEU A 241 -12.14 5.24 5.09
N ALA A 242 -12.69 5.98 6.06
CA ALA A 242 -14.04 6.52 5.96
C ALA A 242 -14.18 7.48 4.76
N ALA A 243 -13.29 8.47 4.64
CA ALA A 243 -13.32 9.39 3.51
C ALA A 243 -13.14 8.71 2.15
N TRP A 244 -12.32 7.66 2.08
CA TRP A 244 -12.16 6.86 0.87
C TRP A 244 -13.44 6.07 0.57
N SER A 245 -14.04 5.43 1.58
CA SER A 245 -15.27 4.63 1.44
C SER A 245 -16.47 5.47 1.01
N GLU A 246 -16.53 6.71 1.46
CA GLU A 246 -17.60 7.66 1.11
C GLU A 246 -17.30 8.40 -0.22
N GLY A 247 -16.16 8.11 -0.85
CA GLY A 247 -15.71 8.82 -2.04
C GLY A 247 -15.48 10.33 -1.80
N ASP A 248 -15.31 10.77 -0.55
CA ASP A 248 -15.03 12.17 -0.20
C ASP A 248 -13.53 12.51 -0.40
N VAL A 249 -13.19 12.79 -1.63
CA VAL A 249 -11.81 13.19 -2.00
C VAL A 249 -11.35 14.49 -1.36
N ASN A 250 -12.28 15.37 -0.98
CA ASN A 250 -11.94 16.63 -0.31
C ASN A 250 -11.55 16.37 1.15
N GLN A 251 -12.27 15.51 1.84
CA GLN A 251 -11.92 15.07 3.19
C GLN A 251 -10.60 14.30 3.17
N LEU A 252 -10.42 13.36 2.23
CA LEU A 252 -9.17 12.62 2.07
C LEU A 252 -7.99 13.59 1.88
N ARG A 253 -8.15 14.60 1.02
CA ARG A 253 -7.14 15.65 0.82
C ARG A 253 -6.84 16.41 2.11
N ARG A 254 -7.87 16.84 2.88
CA ARG A 254 -7.68 17.55 4.15
C ARG A 254 -6.85 16.71 5.11
N ILE A 255 -7.17 15.42 5.25
CA ILE A 255 -6.46 14.52 6.16
C ILE A 255 -5.00 14.31 5.70
N VAL A 256 -4.77 14.07 4.42
CA VAL A 256 -3.43 13.91 3.85
C VAL A 256 -2.59 15.17 4.06
N ASN A 257 -3.16 16.36 3.86
CA ASN A 257 -2.45 17.62 4.07
C ASN A 257 -2.19 17.90 5.56
N ALA A 258 -3.15 17.59 6.43
CA ALA A 258 -3.02 17.79 7.88
C ALA A 258 -2.01 16.82 8.52
N SER A 259 -1.74 15.68 7.88
CA SER A 259 -0.76 14.69 8.38
C SER A 259 0.68 15.21 8.35
N GLY A 260 0.91 16.43 7.92
CA GLY A 260 2.15 17.18 8.03
C GLY A 260 3.22 16.84 6.98
N GLY A 261 4.05 17.76 6.71
CA GLY A 261 5.48 17.65 6.62
C GLY A 261 6.15 17.24 5.35
N ASP A 262 5.52 16.97 4.20
CA ASP A 262 6.36 16.89 3.01
C ASP A 262 6.87 18.28 2.65
N SER A 263 8.20 18.38 2.55
CA SER A 263 8.77 19.55 1.89
C SER A 263 8.16 19.68 0.48
N PRO A 264 8.06 20.90 -0.08
CA PRO A 264 7.59 21.07 -1.46
C PRO A 264 8.34 20.21 -2.48
N ALA A 265 9.59 19.86 -2.20
CA ALA A 265 10.40 18.98 -3.03
C ALA A 265 9.88 17.53 -2.99
N ILE A 266 9.61 17.00 -1.81
CA ILE A 266 9.03 15.66 -1.65
C ILE A 266 7.63 15.61 -2.27
N HIS A 267 6.79 16.62 -2.04
CA HIS A 267 5.46 16.67 -2.66
C HIS A 267 5.54 16.65 -4.20
N ARG A 268 6.45 17.40 -4.80
CA ARG A 268 6.68 17.36 -6.25
C ARG A 268 7.12 15.98 -6.70
N LEU A 269 8.04 15.35 -5.98
CA LEU A 269 8.58 14.03 -6.31
C LEU A 269 7.48 12.95 -6.27
N ILE A 270 6.71 12.93 -5.19
CA ILE A 270 5.73 11.88 -4.91
C ILE A 270 4.43 12.05 -5.71
N TYR A 271 4.00 13.30 -5.96
CA TYR A 271 2.69 13.58 -6.56
C TYR A 271 2.79 14.36 -7.88
N THR A 272 3.26 15.60 -7.87
CA THR A 272 3.09 16.52 -8.99
C THR A 272 3.71 16.01 -10.28
N ASN A 273 4.96 15.53 -10.22
CA ASN A 273 5.68 15.03 -11.38
C ASN A 273 5.07 13.74 -11.92
N ARG A 274 4.66 12.83 -11.04
CA ARG A 274 3.99 11.57 -11.41
C ARG A 274 2.65 11.86 -12.05
N ASN A 275 1.81 12.69 -11.44
CA ASN A 275 0.52 13.09 -11.99
C ASN A 275 0.64 13.71 -13.39
N ALA A 276 1.67 14.53 -13.62
CA ALA A 276 1.94 15.11 -14.93
C ALA A 276 2.38 14.06 -15.96
N ASN A 277 3.20 13.08 -15.55
CA ASN A 277 3.62 11.97 -16.41
C ASN A 277 2.42 11.09 -16.79
N TRP A 278 1.59 10.74 -15.81
CA TRP A 278 0.40 9.92 -16.02
C TRP A 278 -0.63 10.63 -16.91
N ALA A 279 -0.81 11.94 -16.74
CA ALA A 279 -1.69 12.70 -17.61
C ALA A 279 -1.20 12.70 -19.08
N ARG A 280 0.12 12.72 -19.30
CA ARG A 280 0.70 12.57 -20.66
C ARG A 280 0.46 11.17 -21.22
N TRP A 281 0.67 10.14 -20.40
CA TRP A 281 0.36 8.76 -20.78
C TRP A 281 -1.13 8.61 -21.16
N ILE A 282 -2.04 9.17 -20.35
CA ILE A 282 -3.48 9.15 -20.63
C ILE A 282 -3.79 9.87 -21.94
N ARG A 283 -3.20 11.04 -22.20
CA ARG A 283 -3.36 11.75 -23.48
C ARG A 283 -2.94 10.86 -24.66
N GLU A 284 -1.83 10.17 -24.57
CA GLU A 284 -1.36 9.26 -25.63
C GLU A 284 -2.28 8.03 -25.76
N ARG A 285 -2.83 7.55 -24.64
CA ARG A 285 -3.81 6.46 -24.65
C ARG A 285 -5.13 6.87 -25.30
N MET A 286 -5.58 8.12 -25.08
CA MET A 286 -6.79 8.69 -25.71
C MET A 286 -6.71 8.76 -27.26
N ALA A 287 -5.53 8.67 -27.84
CA ALA A 287 -5.36 8.59 -29.30
C ALA A 287 -5.60 7.17 -29.88
N ARG A 288 -6.02 6.21 -29.09
CA ARG A 288 -6.25 4.81 -29.51
C ARG A 288 -7.60 4.33 -29.01
N PRO A 289 -8.50 3.83 -29.87
CA PRO A 289 -9.82 3.34 -29.47
C PRO A 289 -9.77 2.29 -28.36
N GLY A 290 -10.85 2.21 -27.60
CA GLY A 290 -11.05 1.18 -26.55
C GLY A 290 -11.21 1.76 -25.14
N THR A 291 -11.42 0.87 -24.18
CA THR A 291 -11.73 1.25 -22.80
C THR A 291 -10.63 0.77 -21.86
N VAL A 292 -10.16 1.66 -20.98
CA VAL A 292 -9.09 1.39 -20.00
C VAL A 292 -9.54 1.73 -18.60
N PHE A 293 -9.26 0.84 -17.65
CA PHE A 293 -9.45 1.07 -16.23
C PHE A 293 -8.08 1.34 -15.58
N ILE A 294 -7.85 2.58 -15.15
CA ILE A 294 -6.62 3.00 -14.47
C ILE A 294 -6.89 3.04 -12.97
N ALA A 295 -6.12 2.28 -12.20
CA ALA A 295 -6.20 2.26 -10.75
C ALA A 295 -4.89 2.80 -10.13
N VAL A 296 -5.00 3.94 -9.43
CA VAL A 296 -3.88 4.66 -8.82
C VAL A 296 -4.26 5.11 -7.41
N GLY A 297 -3.28 5.30 -6.53
CA GLY A 297 -3.55 5.74 -5.17
C GLY A 297 -4.44 6.99 -5.10
N ALA A 298 -5.48 6.95 -4.27
CA ALA A 298 -6.52 7.98 -4.20
C ALA A 298 -5.97 9.41 -3.95
N ALA A 299 -4.80 9.51 -3.32
CA ALA A 299 -4.13 10.80 -3.13
C ALA A 299 -3.72 11.48 -4.44
N HIS A 300 -3.47 10.72 -5.52
CA HIS A 300 -3.16 11.22 -6.85
C HIS A 300 -4.38 11.83 -7.55
N LEU A 301 -5.58 11.43 -7.14
CA LEU A 301 -6.85 11.94 -7.64
C LEU A 301 -7.49 13.00 -6.73
N ALA A 302 -6.83 13.31 -5.61
CA ALA A 302 -7.25 14.34 -4.65
C ALA A 302 -6.31 15.55 -4.70
N GLY A 303 -6.80 16.72 -4.29
CA GLY A 303 -5.96 17.92 -4.21
C GLY A 303 -5.95 18.78 -5.47
N THR A 304 -5.02 19.75 -5.51
CA THR A 304 -4.96 20.77 -6.58
C THR A 304 -4.11 20.34 -7.78
N ASP A 305 -3.05 19.54 -7.53
CA ASP A 305 -2.13 19.04 -8.56
C ASP A 305 -2.44 17.57 -8.93
N ASN A 306 -3.71 17.17 -8.80
CA ASN A 306 -4.18 15.83 -9.13
C ASN A 306 -4.12 15.54 -10.65
N VAL A 307 -4.28 14.27 -11.00
CA VAL A 307 -4.28 13.80 -12.40
C VAL A 307 -5.33 14.54 -13.23
N GLN A 308 -6.53 14.78 -12.69
CA GLN A 308 -7.63 15.46 -13.38
C GLN A 308 -7.26 16.93 -13.73
N SER A 309 -6.52 17.61 -12.84
CA SER A 309 -6.06 18.98 -13.10
C SER A 309 -4.96 19.01 -14.16
N GLN A 310 -4.07 18.02 -14.17
CA GLN A 310 -3.06 17.87 -15.23
C GLN A 310 -3.71 17.55 -16.59
N LEU A 311 -4.70 16.67 -16.62
CA LEU A 311 -5.47 16.36 -17.84
C LEU A 311 -6.19 17.60 -18.41
N ARG A 312 -6.75 18.43 -17.52
CA ARG A 312 -7.40 19.70 -17.94
C ARG A 312 -6.41 20.64 -18.64
N ARG A 313 -5.15 20.70 -18.19
CA ARG A 313 -4.09 21.48 -18.85
C ARG A 313 -3.74 20.93 -20.24
N LEU A 314 -4.01 19.65 -20.48
CA LEU A 314 -3.83 18.98 -21.77
C LEU A 314 -5.09 18.97 -22.65
N GLY A 315 -6.18 19.67 -22.22
CA GLY A 315 -7.42 19.77 -22.97
C GLY A 315 -8.44 18.64 -22.69
N PHE A 316 -8.17 17.74 -21.76
CA PHE A 316 -9.10 16.65 -21.39
C PHE A 316 -9.88 16.99 -20.12
N ARG A 317 -11.12 16.55 -20.06
CA ARG A 317 -11.98 16.73 -18.89
C ARG A 317 -12.31 15.37 -18.26
N ALA A 318 -11.86 15.17 -17.04
CA ALA A 318 -12.32 14.07 -16.20
C ALA A 318 -13.60 14.48 -15.47
N THR A 319 -14.64 13.67 -15.54
CA THR A 319 -15.91 13.87 -14.83
C THR A 319 -16.09 12.77 -13.79
N ARG A 320 -16.67 13.12 -12.62
CA ARG A 320 -17.02 12.11 -11.61
C ARG A 320 -18.09 11.18 -12.16
N VAL A 321 -17.92 9.88 -11.99
CA VAL A 321 -18.99 8.90 -12.19
C VAL A 321 -19.91 9.00 -10.98
N PRO A 322 -21.22 9.24 -11.17
CA PRO A 322 -22.15 9.24 -10.04
C PRO A 322 -22.23 7.87 -9.40
N HIS A 323 -22.34 7.84 -8.09
CA HIS A 323 -22.71 6.63 -7.36
C HIS A 323 -24.19 6.32 -7.65
N VAL A 324 -24.50 5.05 -7.88
CA VAL A 324 -25.86 4.55 -8.09
C VAL A 324 -26.07 3.41 -7.11
N GLU A 325 -26.85 3.67 -6.05
CA GLU A 325 -27.26 2.58 -5.16
C GLU A 325 -28.00 1.51 -5.99
N THR A 326 -27.40 0.33 -6.08
CA THR A 326 -28.11 -0.86 -6.56
C THR A 326 -28.90 -1.42 -5.39
N ALA A 327 -30.22 -1.46 -5.51
CA ALA A 327 -31.07 -2.12 -4.54
C ALA A 327 -30.70 -3.62 -4.47
N HIS A 328 -30.12 -4.02 -3.35
CA HIS A 328 -29.79 -5.42 -3.04
C HIS A 328 -30.97 -6.18 -2.48
#